data_0ee11e1e8a3a03905c9b533d5f9de448
#
_entry.id   0ee11e1e8a3a03905c9b533d5f9de448
#
_cell.length_a   1.000
_cell.length_b   1.000
_cell.length_c   1.000
_cell.angle_alpha   90.00
_cell.angle_beta   90.00
_cell.angle_gamma   90.00
#
_symmetry.space_group_name_H-M   'P 1'
#
loop_
_entity.id
_entity.type
_entity.pdbx_description
1 polymer ?
#
loop_
_entity_poly.entity_id
_entity_poly.type
_entity_poly.pdbx_seq_one_letter_code
_entity_poly.pdbx_strand_id
1 'polypeptide(L)'
;MSLAFFATIAKADDKPIDYEQLPSAAKSFIEADFARQTISYITKDTDLLDTAYNVHFANGLEIEFNSKGEWKEISCASSPIDNKYIPRQIIEAVASRWPGEKFKKIERYKYSYEVELTNSLELKFDKKYRLIEIDD
;
A
#
# COMPACT_ATOMS: atom_id res chain seq x y z
N MET A 1 -21.18 -9.42 16.62
CA MET A 1 -22.11 -9.04 15.62
C MET A 1 -22.07 -7.58 15.22
N SER A 2 -22.10 -6.67 16.13
CA SER A 2 -22.15 -5.27 15.74
C SER A 2 -20.80 -4.65 15.49
N LEU A 3 -19.71 -5.36 15.75
CA LEU A 3 -18.39 -4.79 15.60
C LEU A 3 -18.02 -4.46 14.16
N ALA A 4 -18.37 -5.35 13.26
CA ALA A 4 -18.14 -5.10 11.84
C ALA A 4 -18.88 -3.85 11.39
N PHE A 5 -20.00 -3.61 12.00
CA PHE A 5 -20.80 -2.47 11.71
C PHE A 5 -20.07 -1.15 12.05
N PHE A 6 -19.31 -1.15 13.13
CA PHE A 6 -18.53 0.04 13.48
C PHE A 6 -17.44 0.34 12.47
N ALA A 7 -16.80 -0.69 11.96
CA ALA A 7 -15.81 -0.47 10.91
C ALA A 7 -16.45 0.19 9.71
N THR A 8 -17.66 -0.20 9.37
CA THR A 8 -18.39 0.38 8.27
C THR A 8 -18.66 1.86 8.52
N ILE A 9 -19.02 2.20 9.74
CA ILE A 9 -19.29 3.59 10.10
C ILE A 9 -18.01 4.43 9.97
N ALA A 10 -16.87 3.88 10.41
CA ALA A 10 -15.60 4.58 10.32
C ALA A 10 -15.19 4.88 8.87
N LYS A 11 -15.74 4.12 7.92
CA LYS A 11 -15.43 4.27 6.49
C LYS A 11 -16.59 4.89 5.73
N ALA A 12 -17.36 5.75 6.39
CA ALA A 12 -18.55 6.34 5.76
C ALA A 12 -18.22 7.16 4.52
N ASP A 13 -17.00 7.70 4.42
CA ASP A 13 -16.61 8.49 3.26
C ASP A 13 -16.07 7.66 2.10
N ASP A 14 -15.83 6.37 2.31
CA ASP A 14 -15.40 5.48 1.24
C ASP A 14 -16.57 5.17 0.33
N LYS A 15 -16.38 5.36 -0.96
CA LYS A 15 -17.42 5.10 -1.95
C LYS A 15 -16.92 4.12 -2.98
N PRO A 16 -17.69 3.08 -3.31
CA PRO A 16 -17.31 2.19 -4.39
C PRO A 16 -17.29 2.96 -5.71
N ILE A 17 -16.30 2.67 -6.54
CA ILE A 17 -16.22 3.27 -7.87
C ILE A 17 -15.84 2.19 -8.88
N ASP A 18 -16.04 2.52 -10.16
CA ASP A 18 -15.64 1.65 -11.25
C ASP A 18 -14.20 1.92 -11.65
N TYR A 19 -13.57 0.94 -12.30
CA TYR A 19 -12.19 1.04 -12.74
C TYR A 19 -11.94 2.30 -13.58
N GLU A 20 -12.86 2.63 -14.46
CA GLU A 20 -12.72 3.79 -15.35
C GLU A 20 -12.64 5.12 -14.61
N GLN A 21 -13.10 5.13 -13.37
CA GLN A 21 -13.08 6.34 -12.56
C GLN A 21 -11.75 6.59 -11.87
N LEU A 22 -10.83 5.64 -11.97
CA LEU A 22 -9.48 5.84 -11.44
C LEU A 22 -8.72 6.87 -12.28
N PRO A 23 -7.80 7.63 -11.68
CA PRO A 23 -6.90 8.48 -12.46
C PRO A 23 -6.13 7.67 -13.49
N SER A 24 -5.82 8.28 -14.62
CA SER A 24 -5.16 7.55 -15.71
C SER A 24 -3.81 6.97 -15.31
N ALA A 25 -3.06 7.67 -14.46
CA ALA A 25 -1.77 7.15 -13.99
C ALA A 25 -1.94 5.87 -13.18
N ALA A 26 -3.00 5.80 -12.36
CA ALA A 26 -3.29 4.59 -11.58
C ALA A 26 -3.66 3.42 -12.51
N LYS A 27 -4.48 3.70 -13.52
CA LYS A 27 -4.85 2.66 -14.49
C LYS A 27 -3.63 2.14 -15.23
N SER A 28 -2.74 3.04 -15.66
CA SER A 28 -1.51 2.66 -16.34
C SER A 28 -0.63 1.78 -15.46
N PHE A 29 -0.51 2.12 -14.20
CA PHE A 29 0.28 1.33 -13.26
C PHE A 29 -0.28 -0.07 -13.10
N ILE A 30 -1.60 -0.17 -12.91
CA ILE A 30 -2.26 -1.47 -12.76
C ILE A 30 -2.09 -2.30 -14.04
N GLU A 31 -2.28 -1.69 -15.19
CA GLU A 31 -2.18 -2.40 -16.47
C GLU A 31 -0.77 -2.88 -16.74
N ALA A 32 0.24 -2.12 -16.32
CA ALA A 32 1.63 -2.51 -16.54
C ALA A 32 2.04 -3.70 -15.66
N ASP A 33 1.62 -3.70 -14.40
CA ASP A 33 2.16 -4.63 -13.42
C ASP A 33 1.17 -5.66 -12.92
N PHE A 34 -0.13 -5.39 -13.02
CA PHE A 34 -1.17 -6.21 -12.39
C PHE A 34 -2.29 -6.58 -13.33
N ALA A 35 -2.04 -6.56 -14.65
CA ALA A 35 -3.07 -6.81 -15.64
C ALA A 35 -3.73 -8.18 -15.51
N ARG A 36 -3.01 -9.16 -14.97
CA ARG A 36 -3.53 -10.54 -14.83
C ARG A 36 -4.19 -10.78 -13.49
N GLN A 37 -4.21 -9.78 -12.62
CA GLN A 37 -4.79 -9.92 -11.29
C GLN A 37 -6.25 -9.50 -11.35
N THR A 38 -7.08 -10.17 -10.55
CA THR A 38 -8.49 -9.84 -10.48
C THR A 38 -8.74 -8.80 -9.43
N ILE A 39 -9.35 -7.68 -9.82
CA ILE A 39 -9.74 -6.64 -8.88
C ILE A 39 -11.06 -7.06 -8.24
N SER A 40 -11.09 -7.04 -6.91
CA SER A 40 -12.29 -7.37 -6.17
C SER A 40 -13.22 -6.17 -6.05
N TYR A 41 -12.68 -5.02 -5.64
CA TYR A 41 -13.46 -3.78 -5.58
C TYR A 41 -12.51 -2.60 -5.45
N ILE A 42 -13.02 -1.40 -5.74
CA ILE A 42 -12.27 -0.16 -5.67
C ILE A 42 -13.12 0.84 -4.89
N THR A 43 -12.47 1.58 -3.99
CA THR A 43 -13.14 2.65 -3.26
C THR A 43 -12.42 3.97 -3.47
N LYS A 44 -13.18 5.06 -3.36
CA LYS A 44 -12.66 6.42 -3.38
C LYS A 44 -12.99 7.03 -2.03
N ASP A 45 -11.97 7.49 -1.34
CA ASP A 45 -12.11 8.13 -0.04
C ASP A 45 -11.77 9.60 -0.21
N THR A 46 -12.75 10.47 0.06
CA THR A 46 -12.58 11.91 -0.07
C THR A 46 -12.80 12.55 1.29
N ASP A 47 -11.77 13.15 1.84
CA ASP A 47 -11.94 13.97 3.03
C ASP A 47 -11.68 15.43 2.67
N LEU A 48 -11.61 16.29 3.67
CA LEU A 48 -11.55 17.73 3.46
C LEU A 48 -10.35 18.18 2.64
N LEU A 49 -9.25 17.47 2.71
CA LEU A 49 -7.98 17.94 2.16
C LEU A 49 -7.42 17.03 1.07
N ASP A 50 -7.94 15.82 0.93
CA ASP A 50 -7.27 14.84 0.11
C ASP A 50 -8.23 13.79 -0.41
N THR A 51 -7.83 13.13 -1.49
CA THR A 51 -8.56 12.03 -2.07
C THR A 51 -7.63 10.84 -2.22
N ALA A 52 -8.08 9.68 -1.79
CA ALA A 52 -7.35 8.43 -1.95
C ALA A 52 -8.21 7.44 -2.72
N TYR A 53 -7.56 6.62 -3.53
CA TYR A 53 -8.21 5.54 -4.25
C TYR A 53 -7.60 4.23 -3.77
N ASN A 54 -8.45 3.30 -3.34
CA ASN A 54 -7.99 2.02 -2.80
C ASN A 54 -8.47 0.90 -3.70
N VAL A 55 -7.52 0.17 -4.28
CA VAL A 55 -7.80 -0.94 -5.18
C VAL A 55 -7.53 -2.23 -4.43
N HIS A 56 -8.56 -3.06 -4.27
CA HIS A 56 -8.48 -4.32 -3.54
C HIS A 56 -8.56 -5.47 -4.55
N PHE A 57 -7.55 -6.32 -4.52
CA PHE A 57 -7.48 -7.46 -5.44
C PHE A 57 -7.95 -8.74 -4.72
N ALA A 58 -8.41 -9.69 -5.50
CA ALA A 58 -8.97 -10.92 -4.96
C ALA A 58 -7.95 -11.75 -4.18
N ASN A 59 -6.66 -11.59 -4.46
CA ASN A 59 -5.60 -12.35 -3.80
C ASN A 59 -5.09 -11.69 -2.52
N GLY A 60 -5.73 -10.61 -2.04
CA GLY A 60 -5.31 -9.91 -0.83
C GLY A 60 -4.38 -8.74 -1.05
N LEU A 61 -3.96 -8.50 -2.28
CA LEU A 61 -3.16 -7.33 -2.63
C LEU A 61 -4.02 -6.08 -2.54
N GLU A 62 -3.48 -5.01 -1.99
CA GLU A 62 -4.13 -3.70 -1.94
C GLU A 62 -3.17 -2.63 -2.37
N ILE A 63 -3.65 -1.69 -3.17
CA ILE A 63 -2.85 -0.55 -3.60
C ILE A 63 -3.64 0.71 -3.34
N GLU A 64 -3.03 1.65 -2.64
CA GLU A 64 -3.62 2.97 -2.44
C GLU A 64 -2.92 3.97 -3.35
N PHE A 65 -3.72 4.77 -4.05
CA PHE A 65 -3.24 5.84 -4.94
C PHE A 65 -3.68 7.19 -4.40
N ASN A 66 -2.85 8.20 -4.63
CA ASN A 66 -3.25 9.57 -4.30
C ASN A 66 -4.15 10.14 -5.41
N SER A 67 -4.55 11.40 -5.27
CA SER A 67 -5.47 12.04 -6.21
C SER A 67 -4.90 12.13 -7.63
N LYS A 68 -3.59 12.08 -7.77
CA LYS A 68 -2.93 12.12 -9.08
C LYS A 68 -2.74 10.73 -9.69
N GLY A 69 -3.09 9.69 -8.97
CA GLY A 69 -2.92 8.33 -9.45
C GLY A 69 -1.54 7.75 -9.21
N GLU A 70 -0.76 8.38 -8.33
CA GLU A 70 0.54 7.82 -7.92
C GLU A 70 0.32 6.91 -6.72
N TRP A 71 0.95 5.73 -6.72
CA TRP A 71 0.72 4.83 -5.60
C TRP A 71 1.42 5.35 -4.35
N LYS A 72 0.73 5.21 -3.22
CA LYS A 72 1.24 5.59 -1.91
C LYS A 72 1.52 4.38 -1.04
N GLU A 73 0.75 3.34 -1.20
CA GLU A 73 0.90 2.14 -0.39
C GLU A 73 0.64 0.91 -1.25
N ILE A 74 1.46 -0.11 -1.08
CA ILE A 74 1.24 -1.44 -1.64
C ILE A 74 1.38 -2.42 -0.50
N SER A 75 0.37 -3.27 -0.30
CA SER A 75 0.40 -4.28 0.76
C SER A 75 -0.28 -5.55 0.30
N CYS A 76 0.09 -6.66 0.93
CA CYS A 76 -0.56 -7.93 0.65
C CYS A 76 -0.58 -8.77 1.92
N ALA A 77 -1.78 -9.15 2.36
CA ALA A 77 -1.93 -9.92 3.59
C ALA A 77 -1.56 -11.39 3.38
N SER A 78 -1.71 -11.91 2.17
CA SER A 78 -1.59 -13.34 1.91
C SER A 78 -0.20 -13.79 1.48
N SER A 79 0.64 -12.85 1.00
CA SER A 79 1.98 -13.19 0.51
C SER A 79 2.84 -11.94 0.50
N PRO A 80 4.18 -12.09 0.43
CA PRO A 80 5.05 -10.92 0.31
C PRO A 80 4.79 -10.15 -0.98
N ILE A 81 5.00 -8.85 -0.94
CA ILE A 81 4.95 -8.04 -2.15
C ILE A 81 6.27 -8.16 -2.91
N ASP A 82 6.25 -7.81 -4.20
CA ASP A 82 7.43 -7.90 -5.03
C ASP A 82 8.45 -6.85 -4.60
N ASN A 83 9.72 -7.26 -4.51
CA ASN A 83 10.81 -6.37 -4.12
C ASN A 83 11.01 -5.20 -5.10
N LYS A 84 10.46 -5.29 -6.31
CA LYS A 84 10.65 -4.20 -7.28
C LYS A 84 10.01 -2.89 -6.83
N TYR A 85 9.08 -2.95 -5.87
CA TYR A 85 8.47 -1.75 -5.32
C TYR A 85 9.23 -1.17 -4.15
N ILE A 86 10.28 -1.86 -3.68
CA ILE A 86 11.06 -1.44 -2.52
C ILE A 86 12.37 -0.81 -3.00
N PRO A 87 12.75 0.37 -2.51
CA PRO A 87 14.06 0.91 -2.83
C PRO A 87 15.17 -0.08 -2.48
N ARG A 88 16.16 -0.19 -3.37
CA ARG A 88 17.23 -1.17 -3.17
C ARG A 88 17.96 -0.97 -1.85
N GLN A 89 18.16 0.28 -1.45
CA GLN A 89 18.86 0.60 -0.21
C GLN A 89 18.11 0.08 1.01
N ILE A 90 16.78 0.07 0.94
CA ILE A 90 15.95 -0.48 2.03
C ILE A 90 16.07 -2.01 2.02
N ILE A 91 16.04 -2.62 0.83
CA ILE A 91 16.22 -4.07 0.74
C ILE A 91 17.55 -4.48 1.36
N GLU A 92 18.62 -3.76 1.06
CA GLU A 92 19.95 -4.08 1.58
C GLU A 92 20.01 -3.90 3.10
N ALA A 93 19.42 -2.82 3.60
CA ALA A 93 19.42 -2.56 5.04
C ALA A 93 18.66 -3.67 5.80
N VAL A 94 17.53 -4.11 5.25
CA VAL A 94 16.75 -5.17 5.88
C VAL A 94 17.49 -6.50 5.81
N ALA A 95 18.09 -6.82 4.67
CA ALA A 95 18.83 -8.07 4.53
C ALA A 95 20.00 -8.17 5.51
N SER A 96 20.59 -7.03 5.83
CA SER A 96 21.72 -6.97 6.76
C SER A 96 21.30 -7.27 8.21
N ARG A 97 20.14 -6.79 8.64
CA ARG A 97 19.72 -6.92 10.04
C ARG A 97 18.69 -8.01 10.27
N TRP A 98 17.86 -8.29 9.28
CA TRP A 98 16.80 -9.29 9.40
C TRP A 98 16.85 -10.22 8.17
N PRO A 99 17.91 -11.00 8.04
CA PRO A 99 18.06 -11.86 6.87
C PRO A 99 16.90 -12.85 6.76
N GLY A 100 16.42 -13.05 5.54
CA GLY A 100 15.30 -13.94 5.28
C GLY A 100 13.94 -13.30 5.36
N GLU A 101 13.81 -12.10 5.95
CA GLU A 101 12.53 -11.43 6.00
C GLU A 101 12.20 -10.80 4.67
N LYS A 102 10.91 -10.80 4.33
CA LYS A 102 10.40 -10.20 3.11
C LYS A 102 9.46 -9.07 3.50
N PHE A 103 8.92 -8.38 2.50
CA PHE A 103 8.11 -7.19 2.73
C PHE A 103 6.64 -7.53 2.54
N LYS A 104 5.81 -7.11 3.50
CA LYS A 104 4.36 -7.23 3.42
C LYS A 104 3.72 -5.92 2.97
N LYS A 105 4.39 -4.82 3.20
CA LYS A 105 3.83 -3.51 2.90
C LYS A 105 4.94 -2.50 2.69
N ILE A 106 4.69 -1.54 1.80
CA ILE A 106 5.49 -0.32 1.70
C ILE A 106 4.56 0.86 1.54
N GLU A 107 4.84 1.92 2.32
CA GLU A 107 4.16 3.21 2.19
C GLU A 107 5.18 4.29 1.86
N ARG A 108 4.80 5.17 0.95
CA ARG A 108 5.63 6.31 0.55
C ARG A 108 5.00 7.58 1.10
N TYR A 109 5.73 8.28 1.95
CA TYR A 109 5.33 9.57 2.47
C TYR A 109 6.22 10.66 1.91
N LYS A 110 5.85 11.91 2.14
CA LYS A 110 6.63 13.03 1.62
C LYS A 110 8.06 13.01 2.14
N TYR A 111 8.26 12.63 3.40
CA TYR A 111 9.57 12.71 4.04
C TYR A 111 10.11 11.36 4.50
N SER A 112 9.38 10.30 4.25
CA SER A 112 9.80 8.99 4.75
C SER A 112 9.21 7.85 3.93
N TYR A 113 9.75 6.65 4.17
CA TYR A 113 9.18 5.39 3.74
C TYR A 113 8.89 4.55 4.98
N GLU A 114 7.79 3.81 4.96
CA GLU A 114 7.53 2.83 6.00
C GLU A 114 7.31 1.47 5.36
N VAL A 115 7.96 0.44 5.91
CA VAL A 115 7.79 -0.93 5.44
C VAL A 115 7.39 -1.82 6.59
N GLU A 116 6.60 -2.84 6.27
CA GLU A 116 6.28 -3.90 7.22
C GLU A 116 6.90 -5.19 6.70
N LEU A 117 7.61 -5.90 7.56
CA LEU A 117 8.27 -7.15 7.22
C LEU A 117 7.39 -8.35 7.54
N THR A 118 7.76 -9.50 7.02
CA THR A 118 7.02 -10.72 7.25
C THR A 118 7.03 -11.18 8.72
N ASN A 119 7.98 -10.69 9.52
CA ASN A 119 7.97 -10.93 10.97
C ASN A 119 7.15 -9.88 11.73
N SER A 120 6.41 -9.02 11.02
CA SER A 120 5.55 -7.98 11.57
C SER A 120 6.26 -6.76 12.12
N LEU A 121 7.57 -6.67 11.99
CA LEU A 121 8.27 -5.43 12.33
C LEU A 121 7.90 -4.33 11.34
N GLU A 122 7.70 -3.13 11.86
CA GLU A 122 7.48 -1.94 11.04
C GLU A 122 8.70 -1.06 11.14
N LEU A 123 9.24 -0.67 10.00
CA LEU A 123 10.47 0.10 9.91
C LEU A 123 10.20 1.40 9.17
N LYS A 124 10.75 2.49 9.70
CA LYS A 124 10.62 3.80 9.08
C LYS A 124 12.00 4.26 8.63
N PHE A 125 12.08 4.69 7.37
CA PHE A 125 13.31 5.21 6.77
C PHE A 125 13.09 6.64 6.31
N ASP A 126 14.10 7.49 6.43
CA ASP A 126 14.02 8.82 5.83
C ASP A 126 14.28 8.73 4.32
N LYS A 127 14.23 9.85 3.61
CA LYS A 127 14.41 9.85 2.16
C LYS A 127 15.84 9.64 1.73
N LYS A 128 16.77 9.56 2.65
CA LYS A 128 18.15 9.15 2.40
C LYS A 128 18.36 7.69 2.76
N TYR A 129 17.26 6.97 3.01
CA TYR A 129 17.26 5.53 3.30
C TYR A 129 17.94 5.17 4.61
N ARG A 130 17.93 6.11 5.57
CA ARG A 130 18.43 5.84 6.93
C ARG A 130 17.29 5.34 7.79
N LEU A 131 17.54 4.26 8.53
CA LEU A 131 16.54 3.72 9.44
C LEU A 131 16.39 4.65 10.64
N ILE A 132 15.19 5.17 10.86
CA ILE A 132 14.96 6.14 11.93
C ILE A 132 14.00 5.65 13.00
N GLU A 133 13.26 4.56 12.74
CA GLU A 133 12.32 4.05 13.74
C GLU A 133 12.06 2.56 13.49
N ILE A 134 11.98 1.79 14.57
CA ILE A 134 11.60 0.38 14.56
C ILE A 134 10.43 0.23 15.51
N ASP A 135 9.36 -0.41 15.03
CA ASP A 135 8.17 -0.62 15.83
C ASP A 135 7.70 -2.07 15.66
N ASP A 136 7.30 -2.71 16.76
CA ASP A 136 6.81 -4.09 16.70
C ASP A 136 5.46 -4.28 17.45
#